data_07456649d9fac600d7172ca9de83e9d7
#
_entry.id   07456649d9fac600d7172ca9de83e9d7
#
_cell.length_a   1.000
_cell.length_b   1.000
_cell.length_c   1.000
_cell.angle_alpha   90.00
_cell.angle_beta   90.00
_cell.angle_gamma   90.00
#
_symmetry.space_group_name_H-M   'P 1'
#
loop_
_entity.id
_entity.type
_entity.pdbx_description
1 polymer ?
#
loop_
_entity_poly.entity_id
_entity_poly.type
_entity_poly.pdbx_seq_one_letter_code
_entity_poly.pdbx_strand_id
1 'polypeptide(L)'
;SFTKASRELFISQPAISKHIHELEVQYKTPLFERTGSQIRLTRAGELLFSHTHSLLASYRQLDFEMNLLTNNFLGDLHLGASTTISQYVLPPVLALFIKMFPDIHVSVLNGNSRDIELALRDGKITLGLVEGTTRQNTMHYIPFMKDELVVVTHVGSKLAAYDELTLEQLCALPVVLRENGSGTLEVLEGTLAKHQIKLSQLNVLLQLGSTESIKLFLENSDALGILSIRAVTRELMAGRLKVIDIEGFKAERTFSFVEPQGQSSGMEESFMRFASQH
;
A
#
# COMPACT_ATOMS: atom_id res chain seq x y z
N SER A 1 -11.40 17.53 12.15
CA SER A 1 -12.37 18.28 12.98
C SER A 1 -12.47 17.64 14.35
N PHE A 2 -12.77 18.41 15.39
CA PHE A 2 -12.93 17.89 16.76
C PHE A 2 -14.07 16.87 16.88
N THR A 3 -15.11 17.00 16.07
CA THR A 3 -16.19 16.02 16.01
C THR A 3 -15.73 14.67 15.45
N LYS A 4 -14.82 14.67 14.47
CA LYS A 4 -14.24 13.42 13.96
C LYS A 4 -13.35 12.77 15.04
N ALA A 5 -12.46 13.54 15.67
CA ALA A 5 -11.59 13.07 16.73
C ALA A 5 -12.36 12.49 17.94
N SER A 6 -13.50 13.12 18.32
CA SER A 6 -14.33 12.63 19.42
C SER A 6 -14.93 11.24 19.15
N ARG A 7 -15.33 10.98 17.89
CA ARG A 7 -15.83 9.66 17.47
C ARG A 7 -14.71 8.61 17.47
N GLU A 8 -13.53 8.98 16.97
CA GLU A 8 -12.36 8.08 16.92
C GLU A 8 -11.85 7.72 18.32
N LEU A 9 -11.91 8.64 19.28
CA LEU A 9 -11.44 8.43 20.65
C LEU A 9 -12.53 7.97 21.63
N PHE A 10 -13.77 7.76 21.15
CA PHE A 10 -14.92 7.36 21.97
C PHE A 10 -15.19 8.27 23.17
N ILE A 11 -14.91 9.57 23.04
CA ILE A 11 -15.19 10.59 24.05
C ILE A 11 -16.04 11.72 23.46
N SER A 12 -16.64 12.55 24.31
CA SER A 12 -17.48 13.65 23.84
C SER A 12 -16.66 14.78 23.20
N GLN A 13 -17.24 15.46 22.20
CA GLN A 13 -16.58 16.61 21.56
C GLN A 13 -16.21 17.74 22.56
N PRO A 14 -17.04 18.06 23.59
CA PRO A 14 -16.63 18.98 24.65
C PRO A 14 -15.38 18.52 25.42
N ALA A 15 -15.20 17.23 25.64
CA ALA A 15 -14.00 16.69 26.29
C ALA A 15 -12.75 16.92 25.44
N ILE A 16 -12.82 16.68 24.11
CA ILE A 16 -11.72 17.02 23.19
C ILE A 16 -11.38 18.51 23.29
N SER A 17 -12.38 19.37 23.19
CA SER A 17 -12.17 20.82 23.26
C SER A 17 -11.53 21.24 24.59
N LYS A 18 -11.93 20.62 25.69
CA LYS A 18 -11.35 20.87 27.02
C LYS A 18 -9.88 20.47 27.06
N HIS A 19 -9.52 19.28 26.60
CA HIS A 19 -8.13 18.82 26.59
C HIS A 19 -7.23 19.70 25.71
N ILE A 20 -7.72 20.11 24.54
CA ILE A 20 -6.97 21.06 23.70
C ILE A 20 -6.77 22.39 24.44
N HIS A 21 -7.83 22.93 25.05
CA HIS A 21 -7.73 24.17 25.82
C HIS A 21 -6.74 24.06 26.98
N GLU A 22 -6.74 22.93 27.71
CA GLU A 22 -5.77 22.67 28.80
C GLU A 22 -4.33 22.72 28.30
N LEU A 23 -4.05 22.13 27.11
CA LEU A 23 -2.72 22.19 26.48
C LEU A 23 -2.38 23.63 26.05
N GLU A 24 -3.31 24.38 25.48
CA GLU A 24 -3.09 25.79 25.10
C GLU A 24 -2.80 26.68 26.32
N VAL A 25 -3.48 26.44 27.43
CA VAL A 25 -3.21 27.10 28.72
C VAL A 25 -1.82 26.74 29.24
N GLN A 26 -1.47 25.44 29.23
CA GLN A 26 -0.16 24.93 29.70
C GLN A 26 0.99 25.58 28.89
N TYR A 27 0.88 25.61 27.58
CA TYR A 27 1.92 26.16 26.69
C TYR A 27 1.78 27.68 26.46
N LYS A 28 0.74 28.30 26.99
CA LYS A 28 0.44 29.75 26.83
C LYS A 28 0.41 30.21 25.38
N THR A 29 -0.04 29.34 24.48
CA THR A 29 -0.12 29.63 23.04
C THR A 29 -1.26 28.82 22.41
N PRO A 30 -2.00 29.40 21.43
CA PRO A 30 -3.00 28.65 20.70
C PRO A 30 -2.34 27.59 19.83
N LEU A 31 -2.89 26.37 19.83
CA LEU A 31 -2.47 25.25 18.99
C LEU A 31 -3.27 25.13 17.71
N PHE A 32 -4.50 25.68 17.70
CA PHE A 32 -5.37 25.68 16.56
C PHE A 32 -5.85 27.08 16.23
N GLU A 33 -6.04 27.36 14.96
CA GLU A 33 -6.67 28.55 14.44
C GLU A 33 -7.86 28.21 13.55
N ARG A 34 -8.83 29.14 13.47
CA ARG A 34 -9.98 29.01 12.59
C ARG A 34 -9.78 29.90 11.36
N THR A 35 -9.82 29.27 10.18
CA THR A 35 -9.81 29.95 8.90
C THR A 35 -11.16 29.67 8.21
N GLY A 36 -12.13 30.56 8.42
CA GLY A 36 -13.51 30.32 7.99
C GLY A 36 -14.16 29.15 8.74
N SER A 37 -14.62 28.16 8.00
CA SER A 37 -15.22 26.91 8.55
C SER A 37 -14.19 25.82 8.86
N GLN A 38 -12.91 26.04 8.56
CA GLN A 38 -11.85 25.05 8.75
C GLN A 38 -11.02 25.35 10.01
N ILE A 39 -10.57 24.27 10.66
CA ILE A 39 -9.62 24.33 11.77
C ILE A 39 -8.26 23.90 11.21
N ARG A 40 -7.23 24.71 11.46
CA ARG A 40 -5.82 24.44 11.09
C ARG A 40 -4.94 24.48 12.33
N LEU A 41 -3.81 23.84 12.25
CA LEU A 41 -2.76 23.97 13.26
C LEU A 41 -2.07 25.35 13.13
N THR A 42 -1.74 25.94 14.25
CA THR A 42 -0.78 27.07 14.32
C THR A 42 0.64 26.50 14.20
N ARG A 43 1.65 27.36 14.07
CA ARG A 43 3.06 26.96 14.13
C ARG A 43 3.39 26.21 15.44
N ALA A 44 2.82 26.63 16.57
CA ALA A 44 2.96 25.93 17.85
C ALA A 44 2.25 24.57 17.81
N GLY A 45 1.07 24.52 17.19
CA GLY A 45 0.34 23.26 17.00
C GLY A 45 1.09 22.26 16.12
N GLU A 46 1.73 22.71 15.03
CA GLU A 46 2.55 21.85 14.17
C GLU A 46 3.78 21.31 14.92
N LEU A 47 4.45 22.17 15.71
CA LEU A 47 5.58 21.76 16.54
C LEU A 47 5.17 20.71 17.57
N LEU A 48 4.09 20.97 18.32
CA LEU A 48 3.57 20.03 19.31
C LEU A 48 3.14 18.70 18.65
N PHE A 49 2.46 18.78 17.50
CA PHE A 49 2.02 17.60 16.76
C PHE A 49 3.20 16.72 16.34
N SER A 50 4.27 17.32 15.78
CA SER A 50 5.46 16.56 15.35
C SER A 50 6.16 15.87 16.53
N HIS A 51 6.34 16.56 17.65
CA HIS A 51 6.94 15.98 18.85
C HIS A 51 6.06 14.94 19.51
N THR A 52 4.73 15.16 19.58
CA THR A 52 3.79 14.19 20.14
C THR A 52 3.77 12.92 19.29
N HIS A 53 3.82 13.05 17.97
CA HIS A 53 3.92 11.90 17.08
C HIS A 53 5.18 11.06 17.36
N SER A 54 6.33 11.71 17.54
CA SER A 54 7.59 11.03 17.87
C SER A 54 7.57 10.37 19.25
N LEU A 55 6.99 11.05 20.25
CA LEU A 55 6.85 10.50 21.60
C LEU A 55 5.93 9.27 21.63
N LEU A 56 4.80 9.32 20.94
CA LEU A 56 3.88 8.18 20.82
C LEU A 56 4.53 7.02 20.05
N ALA A 57 5.35 7.29 19.05
CA ALA A 57 6.12 6.25 18.35
C ALA A 57 7.15 5.59 19.30
N SER A 58 7.87 6.39 20.08
CA SER A 58 8.83 5.87 21.08
C SER A 58 8.14 5.08 22.21
N TYR A 59 6.98 5.53 22.66
CA TYR A 59 6.18 4.79 23.65
C TYR A 59 5.74 3.44 23.11
N ARG A 60 5.24 3.40 21.87
CA ARG A 60 4.87 2.13 21.22
C ARG A 60 6.07 1.21 21.01
N GLN A 61 7.25 1.77 20.74
CA GLN A 61 8.49 1.00 20.65
C GLN A 61 8.84 0.37 21.99
N LEU A 62 8.77 1.14 23.09
CA LEU A 62 9.00 0.62 24.44
C LEU A 62 8.01 -0.49 24.79
N ASP A 63 6.73 -0.28 24.52
CA ASP A 63 5.69 -1.27 24.79
C ASP A 63 5.94 -2.57 23.99
N PHE A 64 6.32 -2.45 22.71
CA PHE A 64 6.74 -3.57 21.89
C PHE A 64 7.96 -4.32 22.48
N GLU A 65 9.02 -3.59 22.84
CA GLU A 65 10.24 -4.19 23.42
C GLU A 65 9.97 -4.85 24.78
N MET A 66 9.11 -4.26 25.60
CA MET A 66 8.68 -4.86 26.88
C MET A 66 7.88 -6.14 26.67
N ASN A 67 6.99 -6.16 25.67
CA ASN A 67 6.24 -7.35 25.29
C ASN A 67 7.15 -8.45 24.72
N LEU A 68 8.23 -8.07 23.99
CA LEU A 68 9.27 -9.00 23.58
C LEU A 68 9.96 -9.71 24.77
N LEU A 69 10.26 -8.95 25.83
CA LEU A 69 10.92 -9.50 27.01
C LEU A 69 10.04 -10.45 27.82
N THR A 70 8.72 -10.28 27.74
CA THR A 70 7.76 -11.10 28.51
C THR A 70 7.24 -12.31 27.74
N ASN A 71 7.69 -12.54 26.48
CA ASN A 71 7.19 -13.60 25.57
C ASN A 71 5.66 -13.63 25.44
N ASN A 72 4.98 -12.48 25.58
CA ASN A 72 3.52 -12.38 25.58
C ASN A 72 2.90 -12.24 24.17
N PHE A 73 3.62 -12.62 23.13
CA PHE A 73 3.10 -12.64 21.76
C PHE A 73 2.46 -14.00 21.45
N LEU A 74 1.34 -14.26 22.10
CA LEU A 74 0.46 -15.37 21.77
C LEU A 74 -0.74 -14.81 21.00
N GLY A 75 -1.08 -15.39 19.87
CA GLY A 75 -2.31 -15.04 19.16
C GLY A 75 -2.26 -15.28 17.65
N ASP A 76 -3.35 -14.89 17.00
CA ASP A 76 -3.54 -15.04 15.57
C ASP A 76 -3.40 -13.69 14.87
N LEU A 77 -2.56 -13.63 13.83
CA LEU A 77 -2.40 -12.49 12.95
C LEU A 77 -3.03 -12.82 11.59
N HIS A 78 -4.17 -12.20 11.30
CA HIS A 78 -4.91 -12.40 10.06
C HIS A 78 -4.60 -11.29 9.07
N LEU A 79 -3.66 -11.54 8.17
CA LEU A 79 -3.24 -10.61 7.13
C LEU A 79 -4.03 -10.82 5.84
N GLY A 80 -4.22 -9.75 5.09
CA GLY A 80 -4.59 -9.82 3.69
C GLY A 80 -3.58 -9.06 2.85
N ALA A 81 -3.25 -9.58 1.67
CA ALA A 81 -2.32 -8.88 0.80
C ALA A 81 -2.71 -8.98 -0.66
N SER A 82 -2.52 -7.88 -1.39
CA SER A 82 -2.66 -7.88 -2.84
C SER A 82 -1.66 -8.84 -3.48
N THR A 83 -1.99 -9.34 -4.66
CA THR A 83 -1.23 -10.40 -5.34
C THR A 83 0.26 -10.10 -5.42
N THR A 84 0.65 -8.88 -5.81
CA THR A 84 2.06 -8.49 -5.91
C THR A 84 2.75 -8.54 -4.54
N ILE A 85 2.11 -7.96 -3.52
CA ILE A 85 2.69 -7.90 -2.18
C ILE A 85 2.80 -9.30 -1.57
N SER A 86 1.74 -10.09 -1.70
CA SER A 86 1.67 -11.45 -1.15
C SER A 86 2.71 -12.40 -1.76
N GLN A 87 3.05 -12.23 -3.04
CA GLN A 87 3.95 -13.13 -3.75
C GLN A 87 5.41 -12.68 -3.73
N TYR A 88 5.67 -11.37 -3.74
CA TYR A 88 7.05 -10.88 -3.95
C TYR A 88 7.61 -10.03 -2.81
N VAL A 89 6.77 -9.58 -1.87
CA VAL A 89 7.18 -8.72 -0.76
C VAL A 89 7.06 -9.44 0.58
N LEU A 90 5.89 -10.00 0.88
CA LEU A 90 5.64 -10.60 2.19
C LEU A 90 6.45 -11.86 2.52
N PRO A 91 6.73 -12.81 1.60
CA PRO A 91 7.33 -14.08 1.99
C PRO A 91 8.65 -13.96 2.78
N PRO A 92 9.64 -13.14 2.35
CA PRO A 92 10.87 -12.97 3.13
C PRO A 92 10.61 -12.29 4.49
N VAL A 93 9.70 -11.32 4.55
CA VAL A 93 9.32 -10.63 5.80
C VAL A 93 8.67 -11.61 6.76
N LEU A 94 7.74 -12.43 6.29
CA LEU A 94 7.06 -13.44 7.11
C LEU A 94 8.01 -14.52 7.63
N ALA A 95 8.97 -14.96 6.80
CA ALA A 95 9.97 -15.93 7.21
C ALA A 95 10.82 -15.43 8.39
N LEU A 96 11.18 -14.15 8.38
CA LEU A 96 11.88 -13.50 9.50
C LEU A 96 10.96 -13.28 10.71
N PHE A 97 9.73 -12.85 10.47
CA PHE A 97 8.75 -12.60 11.52
C PHE A 97 8.43 -13.85 12.32
N ILE A 98 8.11 -14.97 11.65
CA ILE A 98 7.80 -16.25 12.30
C ILE A 98 9.01 -16.79 13.07
N LYS A 99 10.22 -16.58 12.54
CA LYS A 99 11.45 -16.98 13.26
C LYS A 99 11.63 -16.19 14.56
N MET A 100 11.24 -14.92 14.57
CA MET A 100 11.34 -14.05 15.76
C MET A 100 10.18 -14.26 16.73
N PHE A 101 8.99 -14.58 16.22
CA PHE A 101 7.75 -14.74 16.98
C PHE A 101 7.11 -16.11 16.70
N PRO A 102 7.70 -17.23 17.20
CA PRO A 102 7.27 -18.59 16.85
C PRO A 102 5.89 -18.96 17.38
N ASP A 103 5.41 -18.26 18.40
CA ASP A 103 4.11 -18.52 19.04
C ASP A 103 2.95 -17.72 18.43
N ILE A 104 3.21 -16.92 17.38
CA ILE A 104 2.18 -16.21 16.63
C ILE A 104 1.75 -17.05 15.43
N HIS A 105 0.46 -17.34 15.36
CA HIS A 105 -0.13 -17.94 14.16
C HIS A 105 -0.43 -16.88 13.12
N VAL A 106 0.26 -16.95 11.97
CA VAL A 106 0.04 -16.02 10.85
C VAL A 106 -0.75 -16.69 9.75
N SER A 107 -1.85 -16.09 9.34
CA SER A 107 -2.60 -16.46 8.13
C SER A 107 -2.60 -15.30 7.14
N VAL A 108 -2.49 -15.59 5.84
CA VAL A 108 -2.46 -14.58 4.78
C VAL A 108 -3.54 -14.90 3.74
N LEU A 109 -4.51 -14.01 3.63
CA LEU A 109 -5.48 -14.01 2.53
C LEU A 109 -4.86 -13.31 1.31
N ASN A 110 -4.84 -14.00 0.16
CA ASN A 110 -4.41 -13.41 -1.11
C ASN A 110 -5.62 -13.03 -1.95
N GLY A 111 -5.59 -11.86 -2.57
CA GLY A 111 -6.62 -11.36 -3.47
C GLY A 111 -6.10 -10.14 -4.26
N ASN A 112 -6.97 -9.42 -4.96
CA ASN A 112 -6.61 -8.10 -5.48
C ASN A 112 -6.87 -7.01 -4.41
N SER A 113 -6.46 -5.77 -4.67
CA SER A 113 -6.60 -4.68 -3.68
C SER A 113 -8.04 -4.51 -3.20
N ARG A 114 -9.00 -4.60 -4.10
CA ARG A 114 -10.43 -4.50 -3.78
C ARG A 114 -10.90 -5.65 -2.88
N ASP A 115 -10.46 -6.88 -3.17
CA ASP A 115 -10.83 -8.06 -2.37
C ASP A 115 -10.28 -7.96 -0.95
N ILE A 116 -9.05 -7.44 -0.79
CA ILE A 116 -8.44 -7.22 0.52
C ILE A 116 -9.19 -6.16 1.32
N GLU A 117 -9.56 -5.04 0.69
CA GLU A 117 -10.36 -4.00 1.37
C GLU A 117 -11.76 -4.52 1.76
N LEU A 118 -12.38 -5.36 0.93
CA LEU A 118 -13.63 -6.03 1.26
C LEU A 118 -13.46 -7.00 2.44
N ALA A 119 -12.39 -7.79 2.46
CA ALA A 119 -12.10 -8.72 3.55
C ALA A 119 -11.85 -8.00 4.90
N LEU A 120 -11.19 -6.83 4.88
CA LEU A 120 -11.06 -5.94 6.05
C LEU A 120 -12.41 -5.46 6.55
N ARG A 121 -13.24 -4.96 5.65
CA ARG A 121 -14.60 -4.48 6.00
C ARG A 121 -15.46 -5.58 6.59
N ASP A 122 -15.34 -6.80 6.06
CA ASP A 122 -16.08 -7.97 6.51
C ASP A 122 -15.48 -8.61 7.78
N GLY A 123 -14.38 -8.07 8.33
CA GLY A 123 -13.72 -8.60 9.54
C GLY A 123 -13.04 -9.96 9.34
N LYS A 124 -12.78 -10.38 8.11
CA LYS A 124 -12.09 -11.65 7.79
C LYS A 124 -10.59 -11.57 8.03
N ILE A 125 -10.03 -10.38 7.96
CA ILE A 125 -8.63 -10.04 8.22
C ILE A 125 -8.59 -8.80 9.09
N THR A 126 -7.50 -8.60 9.80
CA THR A 126 -7.31 -7.46 10.71
C THR A 126 -6.38 -6.41 10.14
N LEU A 127 -5.48 -6.80 9.25
CA LEU A 127 -4.55 -5.91 8.56
C LEU A 127 -4.45 -6.29 7.08
N GLY A 128 -4.61 -5.31 6.20
CA GLY A 128 -4.44 -5.44 4.76
C GLY A 128 -3.16 -4.79 4.25
N LEU A 129 -2.65 -5.28 3.14
CA LEU A 129 -1.58 -4.66 2.35
C LEU A 129 -2.04 -4.52 0.91
N VAL A 130 -2.13 -3.29 0.42
CA VAL A 130 -2.66 -2.98 -0.91
C VAL A 130 -1.73 -2.09 -1.72
N GLU A 131 -1.93 -2.11 -3.02
CA GLU A 131 -1.11 -1.41 -4.00
C GLU A 131 -1.89 -0.34 -4.79
N GLY A 132 -3.21 -0.22 -4.57
CA GLY A 132 -4.07 0.77 -5.21
C GLY A 132 -3.85 2.19 -4.69
N THR A 133 -4.34 3.16 -5.45
CA THR A 133 -4.30 4.59 -5.13
C THR A 133 -5.60 5.11 -4.54
N THR A 134 -6.72 4.44 -4.80
CA THR A 134 -8.04 4.75 -4.24
C THR A 134 -8.01 4.59 -2.72
N ARG A 135 -8.62 5.54 -2.02
CA ARG A 135 -8.68 5.56 -0.55
C ARG A 135 -10.14 5.59 -0.10
N GLN A 136 -10.54 4.59 0.68
CA GLN A 136 -11.86 4.54 1.30
C GLN A 136 -11.87 5.35 2.61
N ASN A 137 -12.89 6.17 2.80
CA ASN A 137 -12.99 7.04 4.00
C ASN A 137 -13.12 6.27 5.33
N THR A 138 -13.44 4.99 5.28
CA THR A 138 -13.60 4.10 6.45
C THR A 138 -12.32 3.35 6.82
N MET A 139 -11.27 3.50 6.00
CA MET A 139 -9.99 2.81 6.16
C MET A 139 -8.87 3.82 6.41
N HIS A 140 -7.88 3.38 7.15
CA HIS A 140 -6.63 4.09 7.38
C HIS A 140 -5.51 3.43 6.57
N TYR A 141 -4.81 4.23 5.76
CA TYR A 141 -3.74 3.76 4.88
C TYR A 141 -2.40 4.31 5.34
N ILE A 142 -1.48 3.42 5.64
CA ILE A 142 -0.14 3.76 6.14
C ILE A 142 0.87 3.39 5.05
N PRO A 143 1.63 4.36 4.51
CA PRO A 143 2.64 4.07 3.50
C PRO A 143 3.67 3.05 3.99
N PHE A 144 3.99 2.07 3.13
CA PHE A 144 4.91 0.98 3.46
C PHE A 144 6.16 0.99 2.57
N MET A 145 5.98 0.85 1.26
CA MET A 145 7.09 0.64 0.34
C MET A 145 6.80 1.23 -1.04
N LYS A 146 7.79 1.84 -1.67
CA LYS A 146 7.68 2.31 -3.06
C LYS A 146 7.81 1.15 -4.04
N ASP A 147 7.10 1.24 -5.14
CA ASP A 147 7.11 0.30 -6.26
C ASP A 147 6.90 1.03 -7.59
N GLU A 148 7.25 0.39 -8.67
CA GLU A 148 7.11 0.91 -10.03
C GLU A 148 6.54 -0.16 -10.95
N LEU A 149 5.64 0.24 -11.84
CA LEU A 149 5.18 -0.61 -12.94
C LEU A 149 6.07 -0.40 -14.15
N VAL A 150 6.52 -1.51 -14.72
CA VAL A 150 7.33 -1.55 -15.95
C VAL A 150 6.59 -2.30 -17.03
N VAL A 151 6.83 -1.88 -18.28
CA VAL A 151 6.35 -2.60 -19.46
C VAL A 151 7.38 -3.66 -19.83
N VAL A 152 6.93 -4.89 -19.95
CA VAL A 152 7.83 -6.04 -20.25
C VAL A 152 7.30 -6.89 -21.37
N THR A 153 8.21 -7.55 -22.06
CA THR A 153 7.93 -8.58 -23.06
C THR A 153 8.90 -9.74 -22.93
N HIS A 154 8.58 -10.88 -23.52
CA HIS A 154 9.51 -12.00 -23.61
C HIS A 154 10.69 -11.66 -24.54
N VAL A 155 11.91 -12.07 -24.17
CA VAL A 155 13.11 -11.76 -24.98
C VAL A 155 13.10 -12.38 -26.38
N GLY A 156 12.37 -13.48 -26.58
CA GLY A 156 12.13 -14.11 -27.87
C GLY A 156 11.00 -13.47 -28.70
N SER A 157 10.26 -12.52 -28.15
CA SER A 157 9.21 -11.82 -28.85
C SER A 157 9.79 -10.84 -29.88
N LYS A 158 9.07 -10.63 -30.99
CA LYS A 158 9.38 -9.56 -31.96
C LYS A 158 9.40 -8.17 -31.31
N LEU A 159 8.65 -7.99 -30.23
CA LEU A 159 8.58 -6.73 -29.48
C LEU A 159 9.85 -6.45 -28.70
N ALA A 160 10.68 -7.47 -28.42
CA ALA A 160 11.97 -7.29 -27.75
C ALA A 160 13.01 -6.51 -28.60
N ALA A 161 12.72 -6.29 -29.88
CA ALA A 161 13.54 -5.41 -30.75
C ALA A 161 13.44 -3.92 -30.35
N TYR A 162 12.41 -3.52 -29.61
CA TYR A 162 12.26 -2.16 -29.11
C TYR A 162 13.00 -2.00 -27.78
N ASP A 163 13.73 -0.90 -27.61
CA ASP A 163 14.27 -0.47 -26.32
C ASP A 163 13.32 0.56 -25.67
N GLU A 164 12.69 1.39 -26.50
CA GLU A 164 11.74 2.42 -26.07
C GLU A 164 10.57 2.48 -27.06
N LEU A 165 9.39 2.81 -26.54
CA LEU A 165 8.15 3.02 -27.31
C LEU A 165 7.53 4.38 -26.94
N THR A 166 6.82 4.99 -27.91
CA THR A 166 5.91 6.09 -27.61
C THR A 166 4.62 5.57 -26.98
N LEU A 167 3.86 6.47 -26.34
CA LEU A 167 2.53 6.12 -25.81
C LEU A 167 1.54 5.67 -26.89
N GLU A 168 1.63 6.23 -28.12
CA GLU A 168 0.81 5.81 -29.26
C GLU A 168 1.14 4.38 -29.70
N GLN A 169 2.43 4.03 -29.73
CA GLN A 169 2.86 2.66 -30.01
C GLN A 169 2.40 1.68 -28.93
N LEU A 170 2.49 2.08 -27.65
CA LEU A 170 1.94 1.27 -26.54
C LEU A 170 0.46 0.99 -26.72
N CYS A 171 -0.33 1.99 -27.14
CA CYS A 171 -1.76 1.82 -27.41
C CYS A 171 -2.06 0.86 -28.57
N ALA A 172 -1.22 0.85 -29.59
CA ALA A 172 -1.41 0.03 -30.78
C ALA A 172 -0.95 -1.43 -30.61
N LEU A 173 0.04 -1.67 -29.77
CA LEU A 173 0.62 -2.99 -29.56
C LEU A 173 -0.25 -3.86 -28.62
N PRO A 174 -0.21 -5.20 -28.80
CA PRO A 174 -1.01 -6.11 -27.99
C PRO A 174 -0.52 -6.09 -26.53
N VAL A 175 -1.43 -5.82 -25.59
CA VAL A 175 -1.13 -5.79 -24.14
C VAL A 175 -1.95 -6.81 -23.38
N VAL A 176 -1.36 -7.36 -22.31
CA VAL A 176 -2.04 -8.20 -21.32
C VAL A 176 -2.06 -7.44 -20.00
N LEU A 177 -3.24 -7.34 -19.43
CA LEU A 177 -3.45 -6.53 -18.23
C LEU A 177 -3.90 -7.39 -17.03
N ARG A 178 -3.82 -6.81 -15.85
CA ARG A 178 -4.46 -7.35 -14.66
C ARG A 178 -5.97 -7.12 -14.72
N GLU A 179 -6.66 -7.89 -13.92
CA GLU A 179 -8.11 -7.86 -13.77
C GLU A 179 -8.63 -6.59 -13.08
N ASN A 180 -9.92 -6.33 -13.22
CA ASN A 180 -10.62 -5.25 -12.52
C ASN A 180 -10.54 -5.44 -10.98
N GLY A 181 -10.24 -4.36 -10.26
CA GLY A 181 -10.00 -4.38 -8.81
C GLY A 181 -8.54 -4.58 -8.43
N SER A 182 -7.66 -4.87 -9.40
CA SER A 182 -6.23 -4.89 -9.20
C SER A 182 -5.67 -3.49 -9.03
N GLY A 183 -4.87 -3.26 -8.00
CA GLY A 183 -4.15 -1.99 -7.82
C GLY A 183 -3.16 -1.70 -8.94
N THR A 184 -2.63 -2.73 -9.61
CA THR A 184 -1.79 -2.58 -10.81
C THR A 184 -2.57 -1.94 -11.96
N LEU A 185 -3.78 -2.44 -12.24
CA LEU A 185 -4.63 -1.87 -13.28
C LEU A 185 -5.05 -0.44 -12.95
N GLU A 186 -5.41 -0.18 -11.70
CA GLU A 186 -5.80 1.15 -11.22
C GLU A 186 -4.66 2.18 -11.39
N VAL A 187 -3.43 1.82 -11.02
CA VAL A 187 -2.25 2.70 -11.18
C VAL A 187 -1.95 2.94 -12.65
N LEU A 188 -2.06 1.92 -13.50
CA LEU A 188 -1.93 2.07 -14.94
C LEU A 188 -2.97 3.05 -15.49
N GLU A 189 -4.24 2.86 -15.15
CA GLU A 189 -5.34 3.71 -15.58
C GLU A 189 -5.13 5.17 -15.14
N GLY A 190 -4.74 5.38 -13.88
CA GLY A 190 -4.41 6.71 -13.36
C GLY A 190 -3.21 7.36 -14.04
N THR A 191 -2.20 6.56 -14.45
CA THR A 191 -1.04 7.07 -15.19
C THR A 191 -1.39 7.43 -16.63
N LEU A 192 -2.13 6.59 -17.34
CA LEU A 192 -2.62 6.88 -18.70
C LEU A 192 -3.51 8.12 -18.72
N ALA A 193 -4.36 8.30 -17.72
CA ALA A 193 -5.25 9.46 -17.61
C ALA A 193 -4.49 10.79 -17.53
N LYS A 194 -3.29 10.82 -16.92
CA LYS A 194 -2.42 12.02 -16.92
C LYS A 194 -1.98 12.41 -18.34
N HIS A 195 -1.90 11.45 -19.24
CA HIS A 195 -1.58 11.64 -20.65
C HIS A 195 -2.84 11.72 -21.55
N GLN A 196 -4.04 11.87 -20.94
CA GLN A 196 -5.32 11.93 -21.64
C GLN A 196 -5.67 10.65 -22.44
N ILE A 197 -5.08 9.52 -22.07
CA ILE A 197 -5.33 8.20 -22.66
C ILE A 197 -6.27 7.43 -21.74
N LYS A 198 -7.29 6.81 -22.34
CA LYS A 198 -8.22 5.90 -21.64
C LYS A 198 -7.76 4.45 -21.82
N LEU A 199 -8.05 3.59 -20.84
CA LEU A 199 -7.74 2.17 -20.91
C LEU A 199 -8.35 1.49 -22.15
N SER A 200 -9.53 1.98 -22.61
CA SER A 200 -10.20 1.49 -23.83
C SER A 200 -9.46 1.78 -25.14
N GLN A 201 -8.42 2.62 -25.12
CA GLN A 201 -7.59 2.92 -26.28
C GLN A 201 -6.41 1.94 -26.41
N LEU A 202 -6.13 1.13 -25.40
CA LEU A 202 -5.14 0.07 -25.48
C LEU A 202 -5.67 -1.12 -26.29
N ASN A 203 -4.80 -1.77 -27.03
CA ASN A 203 -5.09 -3.04 -27.70
C ASN A 203 -4.97 -4.21 -26.69
N VAL A 204 -5.97 -4.35 -25.82
CA VAL A 204 -5.98 -5.36 -24.75
C VAL A 204 -6.36 -6.72 -25.33
N LEU A 205 -5.43 -7.68 -25.29
CA LEU A 205 -5.69 -9.07 -25.70
C LEU A 205 -6.55 -9.81 -24.70
N LEU A 206 -6.18 -9.72 -23.42
CA LEU A 206 -6.92 -10.35 -22.32
C LEU A 206 -6.53 -9.72 -20.98
N GLN A 207 -7.33 -10.02 -19.95
CA GLN A 207 -7.06 -9.69 -18.57
C GLN A 207 -6.88 -10.97 -17.75
N LEU A 208 -5.86 -11.03 -16.90
CA LEU A 208 -5.56 -12.16 -16.03
C LEU A 208 -5.49 -11.75 -14.57
N GLY A 209 -6.09 -12.54 -13.68
CA GLY A 209 -6.13 -12.32 -12.24
C GLY A 209 -4.82 -12.65 -11.50
N SER A 210 -3.78 -13.06 -12.20
CA SER A 210 -2.51 -13.46 -11.61
C SER A 210 -1.31 -12.89 -12.37
N THR A 211 -0.37 -12.30 -11.63
CA THR A 211 0.90 -11.82 -12.18
C THR A 211 1.72 -12.96 -12.79
N GLU A 212 1.76 -14.14 -12.15
CA GLU A 212 2.43 -15.32 -12.68
C GLU A 212 1.80 -15.79 -14.00
N SER A 213 0.46 -15.78 -14.10
CA SER A 213 -0.23 -16.15 -15.35
C SER A 213 0.11 -15.18 -16.48
N ILE A 214 0.27 -13.90 -16.20
CA ILE A 214 0.72 -12.92 -17.21
C ILE A 214 2.15 -13.25 -17.65
N LYS A 215 3.07 -13.49 -16.73
CA LYS A 215 4.46 -13.83 -17.10
C LYS A 215 4.54 -15.08 -17.98
N LEU A 216 3.82 -16.14 -17.61
CA LEU A 216 3.75 -17.37 -18.41
C LEU A 216 3.09 -17.16 -19.78
N PHE A 217 2.08 -16.28 -19.86
CA PHE A 217 1.49 -15.92 -21.15
C PHE A 217 2.48 -15.17 -22.04
N LEU A 218 3.24 -14.22 -21.48
CA LEU A 218 4.26 -13.47 -22.23
C LEU A 218 5.35 -14.38 -22.81
N GLU A 219 5.76 -15.44 -22.10
CA GLU A 219 6.74 -16.42 -22.55
C GLU A 219 6.29 -17.15 -23.84
N ASN A 220 4.98 -17.13 -24.13
CA ASN A 220 4.38 -17.84 -25.26
C ASN A 220 3.67 -16.92 -26.26
N SER A 221 3.95 -15.61 -26.23
CA SER A 221 3.23 -14.62 -27.06
C SER A 221 4.09 -13.43 -27.46
N ASP A 222 3.70 -12.78 -28.54
CA ASP A 222 4.22 -11.47 -28.93
C ASP A 222 3.33 -10.37 -28.31
N ALA A 223 3.39 -10.21 -26.98
CA ALA A 223 2.59 -9.23 -26.25
C ALA A 223 3.43 -8.46 -25.21
N LEU A 224 2.90 -7.33 -24.76
CA LEU A 224 3.41 -6.54 -23.63
C LEU A 224 2.64 -6.86 -22.37
N GLY A 225 3.33 -6.92 -21.24
CA GLY A 225 2.72 -6.95 -19.90
C GLY A 225 3.11 -5.71 -19.12
N ILE A 226 2.22 -5.23 -18.26
CA ILE A 226 2.50 -4.09 -17.39
C ILE A 226 2.43 -4.59 -15.96
N LEU A 227 3.59 -4.72 -15.32
CA LEU A 227 3.77 -5.43 -14.05
C LEU A 227 4.69 -4.65 -13.10
N SER A 228 4.63 -4.98 -11.82
CA SER A 228 5.59 -4.49 -10.84
C SER A 228 7.01 -4.94 -11.20
N ILE A 229 7.98 -4.04 -11.09
CA ILE A 229 9.41 -4.38 -11.25
C ILE A 229 9.82 -5.51 -10.30
N ARG A 230 9.24 -5.55 -9.09
CA ARG A 230 9.50 -6.62 -8.10
C ARG A 230 9.03 -7.99 -8.58
N ALA A 231 7.94 -8.01 -9.34
CA ALA A 231 7.35 -9.25 -9.85
C ALA A 231 8.16 -9.86 -11.00
N VAL A 232 8.92 -9.05 -11.74
CA VAL A 232 9.65 -9.48 -12.93
C VAL A 232 11.17 -9.53 -12.73
N THR A 233 11.67 -9.12 -11.57
CA THR A 233 13.13 -9.06 -11.28
C THR A 233 13.84 -10.39 -11.57
N ARG A 234 13.24 -11.52 -11.19
CA ARG A 234 13.85 -12.86 -11.42
C ARG A 234 13.93 -13.20 -12.90
N GLU A 235 12.90 -12.90 -13.66
CA GLU A 235 12.82 -13.13 -15.09
C GLU A 235 13.77 -12.21 -15.87
N LEU A 236 13.93 -10.96 -15.43
CA LEU A 236 14.90 -10.02 -15.98
C LEU A 236 16.33 -10.52 -15.74
N MET A 237 16.66 -10.92 -14.51
CA MET A 237 17.99 -11.46 -14.17
C MET A 237 18.28 -12.77 -14.90
N ALA A 238 17.27 -13.59 -15.18
CA ALA A 238 17.38 -14.83 -15.94
C ALA A 238 17.39 -14.61 -17.47
N GLY A 239 17.24 -13.37 -17.94
CA GLY A 239 17.19 -13.06 -19.38
C GLY A 239 15.97 -13.64 -20.08
N ARG A 240 14.85 -13.85 -19.40
CA ARG A 240 13.60 -14.34 -19.97
C ARG A 240 12.67 -13.22 -20.39
N LEU A 241 12.62 -12.13 -19.61
CA LEU A 241 11.88 -10.93 -19.93
C LEU A 241 12.84 -9.75 -20.17
N LYS A 242 12.37 -8.79 -20.94
CA LYS A 242 13.01 -7.50 -21.21
C LYS A 242 12.06 -6.38 -20.85
N VAL A 243 12.57 -5.34 -20.20
CA VAL A 243 11.86 -4.08 -20.01
C VAL A 243 11.92 -3.28 -21.30
N ILE A 244 10.82 -2.65 -21.66
CA ILE A 244 10.73 -1.66 -22.74
C ILE A 244 10.30 -0.34 -22.10
N ASP A 245 11.12 0.68 -22.26
CA ASP A 245 10.80 2.00 -21.73
C ASP A 245 9.68 2.65 -22.55
N ILE A 246 8.87 3.46 -21.90
CA ILE A 246 7.81 4.22 -22.57
C ILE A 246 8.11 5.71 -22.37
N GLU A 247 8.24 6.45 -23.46
CA GLU A 247 8.56 7.87 -23.45
C GLU A 247 7.57 8.66 -22.59
N GLY A 248 8.09 9.36 -21.59
CA GLY A 248 7.29 10.18 -20.67
C GLY A 248 6.36 9.43 -19.72
N PHE A 249 6.35 8.10 -19.74
CA PHE A 249 5.48 7.28 -18.89
C PHE A 249 6.23 6.83 -17.64
N LYS A 250 5.73 7.25 -16.46
CA LYS A 250 6.25 6.84 -15.18
C LYS A 250 5.11 6.43 -14.26
N ALA A 251 5.02 5.14 -13.98
CA ALA A 251 3.95 4.54 -13.21
C ALA A 251 4.44 4.13 -11.81
N GLU A 252 4.76 5.12 -10.98
CA GLU A 252 5.15 4.92 -9.59
C GLU A 252 3.93 4.74 -8.68
N ARG A 253 4.07 3.92 -7.66
CA ARG A 253 3.06 3.71 -6.63
C ARG A 253 3.70 3.49 -5.26
N THR A 254 2.87 3.50 -4.22
CA THR A 254 3.27 3.16 -2.87
C THR A 254 2.37 2.05 -2.35
N PHE A 255 2.95 0.93 -1.94
CA PHE A 255 2.25 -0.09 -1.17
C PHE A 255 1.89 0.49 0.19
N SER A 256 0.72 0.17 0.67
CA SER A 256 0.24 0.67 1.95
C SER A 256 -0.31 -0.47 2.80
N PHE A 257 -0.05 -0.42 4.09
CA PHE A 257 -0.88 -1.11 5.06
C PHE A 257 -2.25 -0.44 5.11
N VAL A 258 -3.26 -1.24 5.35
CA VAL A 258 -4.66 -0.78 5.45
C VAL A 258 -5.30 -1.42 6.65
N GLU A 259 -5.94 -0.62 7.47
CA GLU A 259 -6.71 -1.06 8.64
C GLU A 259 -8.03 -0.29 8.75
N PRO A 260 -9.05 -0.82 9.43
CA PRO A 260 -10.25 -0.06 9.73
C PRO A 260 -9.92 1.14 10.62
N GLN A 261 -10.60 2.28 10.43
CA GLN A 261 -10.38 3.45 11.27
C GLN A 261 -10.69 3.14 12.75
N GLY A 262 -9.72 3.42 13.65
CA GLY A 262 -9.89 3.28 15.10
C GLY A 262 -9.72 1.86 15.65
N GLN A 263 -9.20 0.91 14.87
CA GLN A 263 -9.00 -0.48 15.28
C GLN A 263 -7.55 -0.95 15.06
N SER A 264 -6.57 -0.28 15.60
CA SER A 264 -5.22 -0.88 15.67
C SER A 264 -5.11 -1.75 16.92
N SER A 265 -4.82 -3.04 16.76
CA SER A 265 -4.34 -3.86 17.87
C SER A 265 -2.80 -3.79 17.96
N GLY A 266 -2.25 -4.06 19.13
CA GLY A 266 -0.79 -4.02 19.32
C GLY A 266 -0.02 -5.03 18.45
N MET A 267 -0.68 -6.10 17.99
CA MET A 267 -0.08 -7.13 17.13
C MET A 267 0.08 -6.66 15.68
N GLU A 268 -0.95 -6.03 15.10
CA GLU A 268 -0.87 -5.44 13.76
C GLU A 268 0.14 -4.29 13.72
N GLU A 269 0.15 -3.41 14.72
CA GLU A 269 1.16 -2.35 14.82
C GLU A 269 2.57 -2.93 14.90
N SER A 270 2.77 -4.00 15.66
CA SER A 270 4.04 -4.69 15.80
C SER A 270 4.50 -5.29 14.49
N PHE A 271 3.59 -5.94 13.74
CA PHE A 271 3.88 -6.48 12.42
C PHE A 271 4.21 -5.37 11.41
N MET A 272 3.43 -4.29 11.36
CA MET A 272 3.68 -3.16 10.46
C MET A 272 5.06 -2.55 10.69
N ARG A 273 5.45 -2.39 11.94
CA ARG A 273 6.76 -1.86 12.32
C ARG A 273 7.89 -2.81 11.93
N PHE A 274 7.73 -4.10 12.24
CA PHE A 274 8.68 -5.13 11.84
C PHE A 274 8.87 -5.16 10.33
N ALA A 275 7.79 -5.21 9.56
CA ALA A 275 7.81 -5.25 8.10
C ALA A 275 8.43 -3.98 7.48
N SER A 276 8.27 -2.83 8.13
CA SER A 276 8.86 -1.56 7.65
C SER A 276 10.37 -1.45 7.88
N GLN A 277 10.95 -2.31 8.71
CA GLN A 277 12.40 -2.34 9.01
C GLN A 277 13.15 -3.40 8.19
N HIS A 278 12.45 -4.36 7.61
CA HIS A 278 13.00 -5.50 6.88
C HIS A 278 12.48 -5.58 5.45
#